data_2e03bb7b3dda477921661838319eaaa2
#
_entry.id   2e03bb7b3dda477921661838319eaaa2
#
_cell.length_a   1.000
_cell.length_b   1.000
_cell.length_c   1.000
_cell.angle_alpha   90.00
_cell.angle_beta   90.00
_cell.angle_gamma   90.00
#
_symmetry.space_group_name_H-M   'P 1'
#
loop_
_entity.id
_entity.type
_entity.pdbx_description
1 polymer ?
#
loop_
_entity_poly.entity_id
_entity_poly.type
_entity_poly.pdbx_seq_one_letter_code
_entity_poly.pdbx_strand_id
1 'polypeptide(L)'
;MKERLATPSYILIIAANFLQFFGFWLLIPVLPFYLQEVFGADKTSIGAILSCYTIAALCMRPFSGYLLDTFSRKPLYLLAYFFFTAMFGGYMLAGTLTLFIIFRIIHGFSFGMVTVSGNTIVIDIMPSSRRGEGLGYYGLANNIAMSIGPMTGLFLHEAAVGYTTIFSCSLIACIAGFICAYLVKTPYKAPVKREPISLDRFILLKGIPAGISLLLLSIPYGMTTNYVAMYAKQIGITSSTGFFFTLMAIGMAVSRLFSGKLVDKGKITQVIQAGMYLVSFCFFGLSACGWIIDWSLPMTTIFFFAISL
;
A
#
# COMPACT_ATOMS: atom_id res chain seq x y z
N MET A 1 -33.88 -3.40 -14.71
CA MET A 1 -33.46 -3.61 -13.29
C MET A 1 -31.97 -3.33 -13.18
N LYS A 2 -31.52 -2.50 -12.21
CA LYS A 2 -30.07 -2.32 -11.98
C LYS A 2 -29.49 -3.65 -11.46
N GLU A 3 -28.50 -4.18 -12.16
CA GLU A 3 -27.80 -5.41 -11.73
C GLU A 3 -27.20 -5.21 -10.34
N ARG A 4 -27.29 -6.24 -9.48
CA ARG A 4 -26.76 -6.16 -8.10
C ARG A 4 -25.23 -6.20 -8.11
N LEU A 5 -24.59 -5.14 -7.60
CA LEU A 5 -23.14 -5.10 -7.40
C LEU A 5 -22.73 -5.90 -6.15
N ALA A 6 -23.49 -5.78 -5.06
CA ALA A 6 -23.19 -6.45 -3.79
C ALA A 6 -23.56 -7.94 -3.86
N THR A 7 -22.76 -8.72 -4.58
CA THR A 7 -22.81 -10.17 -4.59
C THR A 7 -21.90 -10.75 -3.49
N PRO A 8 -22.12 -11.98 -3.00
CA PRO A 8 -21.22 -12.60 -2.02
C PRO A 8 -19.75 -12.61 -2.49
N SER A 9 -19.48 -12.93 -3.75
CA SER A 9 -18.13 -12.93 -4.31
C SER A 9 -17.52 -11.54 -4.33
N TYR A 10 -18.31 -10.50 -4.60
CA TYR A 10 -17.83 -9.12 -4.60
C TYR A 10 -17.50 -8.64 -3.18
N ILE A 11 -18.32 -8.96 -2.20
CA ILE A 11 -18.05 -8.64 -0.79
C ILE A 11 -16.77 -9.37 -0.31
N LEU A 12 -16.64 -10.65 -0.65
CA LEU A 12 -15.46 -11.45 -0.29
C LEU A 12 -14.17 -10.91 -0.91
N ILE A 13 -14.18 -10.48 -2.16
CA ILE A 13 -12.97 -9.93 -2.79
C ILE A 13 -12.59 -8.57 -2.20
N ILE A 14 -13.56 -7.73 -1.83
CA ILE A 14 -13.31 -6.47 -1.11
C ILE A 14 -12.70 -6.76 0.26
N ALA A 15 -13.26 -7.72 1.02
CA ALA A 15 -12.72 -8.11 2.31
C ALA A 15 -11.30 -8.69 2.18
N ALA A 16 -11.05 -9.54 1.19
CA ALA A 16 -9.73 -10.07 0.89
C ALA A 16 -8.73 -8.95 0.59
N ASN A 17 -9.12 -7.98 -0.24
CA ASN A 17 -8.29 -6.82 -0.58
C ASN A 17 -8.00 -5.94 0.65
N PHE A 18 -9.02 -5.65 1.45
CA PHE A 18 -8.85 -4.88 2.68
C PHE A 18 -7.87 -5.55 3.64
N LEU A 19 -8.06 -6.84 3.94
CA LEU A 19 -7.24 -7.59 4.89
C LEU A 19 -5.79 -7.77 4.40
N GLN A 20 -5.60 -7.97 3.08
CA GLN A 20 -4.28 -7.99 2.46
C GLN A 20 -3.54 -6.67 2.66
N PHE A 21 -4.18 -5.56 2.31
CA PHE A 21 -3.57 -4.24 2.45
C PHE A 21 -3.44 -3.81 3.90
N PHE A 22 -4.37 -4.19 4.78
CA PHE A 22 -4.26 -3.93 6.21
C PHE A 22 -3.02 -4.60 6.81
N GLY A 23 -2.83 -5.91 6.56
CA GLY A 23 -1.63 -6.62 7.02
C GLY A 23 -0.33 -6.02 6.47
N PHE A 24 -0.33 -5.57 5.22
CA PHE A 24 0.80 -4.89 4.60
C PHE A 24 1.10 -3.52 5.26
N TRP A 25 0.09 -2.64 5.33
CA TRP A 25 0.24 -1.29 5.85
C TRP A 25 0.56 -1.25 7.34
N LEU A 26 0.08 -2.23 8.11
CA LEU A 26 0.40 -2.37 9.52
C LEU A 26 1.91 -2.45 9.77
N LEU A 27 2.65 -3.13 8.90
CA LEU A 27 4.09 -3.32 9.07
C LEU A 27 4.93 -2.19 8.49
N ILE A 28 4.48 -1.46 7.47
CA ILE A 28 5.31 -0.48 6.75
C ILE A 28 6.04 0.49 7.69
N PRO A 29 5.39 1.21 8.61
CA PRO A 29 6.10 2.14 9.50
C PRO A 29 6.85 1.46 10.66
N VAL A 30 6.58 0.19 10.92
CA VAL A 30 7.22 -0.59 12.00
C VAL A 30 8.52 -1.24 11.52
N LEU A 31 8.61 -1.59 10.25
CA LEU A 31 9.79 -2.27 9.68
C LEU A 31 11.11 -1.52 9.85
N PRO A 32 11.19 -0.18 9.70
CA PRO A 32 12.42 0.55 9.97
C PRO A 32 12.91 0.37 11.41
N PHE A 33 12.00 0.42 12.39
CA PHE A 33 12.33 0.18 13.80
C PHE A 33 12.82 -1.25 14.01
N TYR A 34 12.12 -2.24 13.45
CA TYR A 34 12.51 -3.65 13.52
C TYR A 34 13.92 -3.88 12.97
N LEU A 35 14.24 -3.33 11.80
CA LEU A 35 15.55 -3.48 11.17
C LEU A 35 16.65 -2.81 12.00
N GLN A 36 16.37 -1.67 12.60
CA GLN A 36 17.30 -0.95 13.44
C GLN A 36 17.52 -1.65 14.78
N GLU A 37 16.44 -2.05 15.47
CA GLU A 37 16.49 -2.56 16.84
C GLU A 37 16.93 -4.03 16.91
N VAL A 38 16.53 -4.87 15.93
CA VAL A 38 16.82 -6.30 15.93
C VAL A 38 18.10 -6.64 15.18
N PHE A 39 18.35 -5.98 14.06
CA PHE A 39 19.53 -6.27 13.22
C PHE A 39 20.63 -5.21 13.30
N GLY A 40 20.42 -4.10 14.01
CA GLY A 40 21.39 -3.01 14.09
C GLY A 40 21.64 -2.32 12.73
N ALA A 41 20.67 -2.39 11.80
CA ALA A 41 20.84 -1.85 10.46
C ALA A 41 20.90 -0.30 10.49
N ASP A 42 21.85 0.27 9.76
CA ASP A 42 21.93 1.71 9.56
C ASP A 42 20.85 2.23 8.60
N LYS A 43 20.61 3.54 8.60
CA LYS A 43 19.54 4.17 7.81
C LYS A 43 19.65 3.89 6.31
N THR A 44 20.86 3.77 5.76
CA THR A 44 21.10 3.47 4.35
C THR A 44 20.70 2.03 4.03
N SER A 45 21.13 1.08 4.85
CA SER A 45 20.76 -0.33 4.73
C SER A 45 19.25 -0.54 4.86
N ILE A 46 18.59 0.13 5.82
CA ILE A 46 17.12 0.10 5.96
C ILE A 46 16.45 0.53 4.65
N GLY A 47 16.88 1.66 4.09
CA GLY A 47 16.32 2.15 2.82
C GLY A 47 16.50 1.15 1.67
N ALA A 48 17.68 0.56 1.53
CA ALA A 48 17.96 -0.46 0.51
C ALA A 48 17.07 -1.72 0.69
N ILE A 49 16.95 -2.21 1.93
CA ILE A 49 16.14 -3.40 2.25
C ILE A 49 14.65 -3.17 1.97
N LEU A 50 14.14 -2.00 2.34
CA LEU A 50 12.75 -1.66 2.05
C LEU A 50 12.50 -1.50 0.55
N SER A 51 13.47 -0.96 -0.19
CA SER A 51 13.40 -0.79 -1.64
C SER A 51 13.41 -2.12 -2.40
N CYS A 52 14.11 -3.16 -1.92
CA CYS A 52 14.12 -4.48 -2.55
C CYS A 52 12.71 -5.04 -2.78
N TYR A 53 11.81 -4.86 -1.82
CA TYR A 53 10.41 -5.26 -1.95
C TYR A 53 9.71 -4.54 -3.11
N THR A 54 9.87 -3.23 -3.18
CA THR A 54 9.21 -2.41 -4.20
C THR A 54 9.76 -2.72 -5.60
N ILE A 55 11.08 -2.91 -5.72
CA ILE A 55 11.73 -3.30 -6.98
C ILE A 55 11.21 -4.68 -7.43
N ALA A 56 11.15 -5.66 -6.52
CA ALA A 56 10.62 -6.98 -6.82
C ALA A 56 9.15 -6.93 -7.28
N ALA A 57 8.31 -6.13 -6.60
CA ALA A 57 6.91 -5.93 -6.98
C ALA A 57 6.78 -5.28 -8.37
N LEU A 58 7.61 -4.27 -8.65
CA LEU A 58 7.64 -3.59 -9.95
C LEU A 58 8.07 -4.55 -11.06
N CYS A 59 9.11 -5.35 -10.84
CA CYS A 59 9.57 -6.36 -11.81
C CYS A 59 8.49 -7.41 -12.12
N MET A 60 7.65 -7.78 -11.12
CA MET A 60 6.61 -8.78 -11.33
C MET A 60 5.41 -8.27 -12.12
N ARG A 61 5.06 -6.97 -12.03
CA ARG A 61 3.85 -6.42 -12.64
C ARG A 61 3.72 -6.65 -14.16
N PRO A 62 4.74 -6.44 -14.99
CA PRO A 62 4.66 -6.74 -16.41
C PRO A 62 4.32 -8.20 -16.70
N PHE A 63 4.94 -9.12 -15.95
CA PHE A 63 4.71 -10.55 -16.11
C PHE A 63 3.33 -10.98 -15.59
N SER A 64 2.77 -10.29 -14.61
CA SER A 64 1.47 -10.61 -14.03
C SER A 64 0.35 -10.58 -15.07
N GLY A 65 0.34 -9.58 -15.95
CA GLY A 65 -0.62 -9.50 -17.06
C GLY A 65 -0.53 -10.71 -18.00
N TYR A 66 0.67 -11.03 -18.47
CA TYR A 66 0.93 -12.18 -19.32
C TYR A 66 0.50 -13.50 -18.69
N LEU A 67 0.83 -13.70 -17.39
CA LEU A 67 0.44 -14.91 -16.65
C LEU A 67 -1.07 -15.04 -16.51
N LEU A 68 -1.78 -13.95 -16.25
CA LEU A 68 -3.24 -13.92 -16.09
C LEU A 68 -4.00 -14.13 -17.41
N ASP A 69 -3.37 -13.84 -18.54
CA ASP A 69 -3.93 -14.13 -19.87
C ASP A 69 -3.62 -15.56 -20.31
N THR A 70 -2.50 -16.14 -19.83
CA THR A 70 -2.04 -17.48 -20.22
C THR A 70 -2.61 -18.58 -19.34
N PHE A 71 -2.82 -18.31 -18.05
CA PHE A 71 -3.25 -19.29 -17.06
C PHE A 71 -4.60 -18.92 -16.43
N SER A 72 -5.19 -19.87 -15.72
CA SER A 72 -6.42 -19.63 -14.96
C SER A 72 -6.19 -18.59 -13.86
N ARG A 73 -6.99 -17.53 -13.87
CA ARG A 73 -6.79 -16.34 -13.02
C ARG A 73 -6.89 -16.62 -11.52
N LYS A 74 -7.92 -17.40 -11.10
CA LYS A 74 -8.14 -17.67 -9.67
C LYS A 74 -7.01 -18.49 -9.03
N PRO A 75 -6.52 -19.60 -9.61
CA PRO A 75 -5.38 -20.32 -9.03
C PRO A 75 -4.13 -19.48 -8.91
N LEU A 76 -3.82 -18.63 -9.91
CA LEU A 76 -2.67 -17.71 -9.85
C LEU A 76 -2.83 -16.68 -8.73
N TYR A 77 -4.02 -16.13 -8.57
CA TYR A 77 -4.34 -15.19 -7.48
C TYR A 77 -4.14 -15.85 -6.11
N LEU A 78 -4.67 -17.06 -5.93
CA LEU A 78 -4.52 -17.79 -4.67
C LEU A 78 -3.07 -18.17 -4.38
N LEU A 79 -2.32 -18.59 -5.39
CA LEU A 79 -0.89 -18.89 -5.25
C LEU A 79 -0.10 -17.64 -4.81
N ALA A 80 -0.33 -16.52 -5.49
CA ALA A 80 0.32 -15.27 -5.15
C ALA A 80 -0.08 -14.78 -3.74
N TYR A 81 -1.36 -14.90 -3.38
CA TYR A 81 -1.86 -14.52 -2.06
C TYR A 81 -1.28 -15.42 -0.97
N PHE A 82 -1.15 -16.72 -1.23
CA PHE A 82 -0.51 -17.67 -0.30
C PHE A 82 0.93 -17.26 -0.01
N PHE A 83 1.75 -17.04 -1.05
CA PHE A 83 3.14 -16.60 -0.85
C PHE A 83 3.23 -15.24 -0.16
N PHE A 84 2.36 -14.30 -0.52
CA PHE A 84 2.25 -13.01 0.15
C PHE A 84 1.99 -13.18 1.66
N THR A 85 1.03 -14.01 2.03
CA THR A 85 0.67 -14.28 3.43
C THR A 85 1.78 -15.03 4.16
N ALA A 86 2.39 -16.04 3.53
CA ALA A 86 3.45 -16.86 4.13
C ALA A 86 4.70 -16.04 4.51
N MET A 87 4.99 -14.96 3.78
CA MET A 87 6.16 -14.12 4.07
C MET A 87 6.07 -13.38 5.41
N PHE A 88 4.87 -13.12 5.94
CA PHE A 88 4.75 -12.58 7.30
C PHE A 88 5.23 -13.59 8.34
N GLY A 89 4.95 -14.88 8.13
CA GLY A 89 5.54 -15.97 8.92
C GLY A 89 7.06 -16.07 8.71
N GLY A 90 7.52 -15.90 7.47
CA GLY A 90 8.94 -15.86 7.15
C GLY A 90 9.70 -14.77 7.92
N TYR A 91 9.13 -13.58 8.08
CA TYR A 91 9.77 -12.51 8.86
C TYR A 91 9.99 -12.88 10.33
N MET A 92 9.08 -13.65 10.93
CA MET A 92 9.24 -14.13 12.30
C MET A 92 10.36 -15.18 12.43
N LEU A 93 10.63 -15.90 11.36
CA LEU A 93 11.67 -16.94 11.29
C LEU A 93 13.02 -16.41 10.79
N ALA A 94 13.10 -15.16 10.39
CA ALA A 94 14.29 -14.54 9.84
C ALA A 94 15.33 -14.27 10.94
N GLY A 95 16.17 -15.26 11.24
CA GLY A 95 17.26 -15.12 12.21
C GLY A 95 18.46 -14.31 11.70
N THR A 96 18.52 -13.95 10.41
CA THR A 96 19.59 -13.15 9.80
C THR A 96 19.00 -12.08 8.87
N LEU A 97 19.74 -10.96 8.72
CA LEU A 97 19.35 -9.88 7.82
C LEU A 97 19.25 -10.36 6.35
N THR A 98 20.16 -11.24 5.93
CA THR A 98 20.14 -11.81 4.57
C THR A 98 18.86 -12.61 4.31
N LEU A 99 18.46 -13.45 5.26
CA LEU A 99 17.23 -14.23 5.14
C LEU A 99 15.99 -13.32 5.11
N PHE A 100 15.99 -12.25 5.91
CA PHE A 100 14.95 -11.24 5.89
C PHE A 100 14.85 -10.56 4.51
N ILE A 101 15.97 -10.19 3.89
CA ILE A 101 16.01 -9.61 2.54
C ILE A 101 15.42 -10.58 1.50
N ILE A 102 15.77 -11.87 1.57
CA ILE A 102 15.22 -12.88 0.66
C ILE A 102 13.70 -12.93 0.81
N PHE A 103 13.18 -12.98 2.03
CA PHE A 103 11.73 -12.94 2.26
C PHE A 103 11.10 -11.64 1.77
N ARG A 104 11.77 -10.50 1.89
CA ARG A 104 11.29 -9.21 1.34
C ARG A 104 11.16 -9.25 -0.18
N ILE A 105 12.11 -9.84 -0.87
CA ILE A 105 12.09 -9.98 -2.34
C ILE A 105 10.94 -10.89 -2.77
N ILE A 106 10.80 -12.08 -2.16
CA ILE A 106 9.70 -13.02 -2.45
C ILE A 106 8.35 -12.37 -2.16
N HIS A 107 8.24 -11.66 -1.04
CA HIS A 107 7.03 -10.93 -0.67
C HIS A 107 6.69 -9.83 -1.69
N GLY A 108 7.69 -9.10 -2.20
CA GLY A 108 7.52 -8.12 -3.26
C GLY A 108 7.00 -8.73 -4.56
N PHE A 109 7.57 -9.84 -5.04
CA PHE A 109 7.06 -10.56 -6.21
C PHE A 109 5.61 -10.99 -6.01
N SER A 110 5.30 -11.56 -4.85
CA SER A 110 3.95 -11.99 -4.52
C SER A 110 2.97 -10.82 -4.48
N PHE A 111 3.36 -9.67 -3.94
CA PHE A 111 2.56 -8.45 -3.91
C PHE A 111 2.27 -7.92 -5.32
N GLY A 112 3.29 -7.87 -6.18
CA GLY A 112 3.13 -7.47 -7.57
C GLY A 112 2.08 -8.31 -8.28
N MET A 113 2.14 -9.64 -8.11
CA MET A 113 1.18 -10.57 -8.72
C MET A 113 -0.20 -10.50 -8.09
N VAL A 114 -0.33 -10.52 -6.76
CA VAL A 114 -1.64 -10.58 -6.07
C VAL A 114 -2.45 -9.31 -6.30
N THR A 115 -1.82 -8.14 -6.35
CA THR A 115 -2.54 -6.88 -6.60
C THR A 115 -3.07 -6.77 -8.02
N VAL A 116 -2.31 -7.19 -9.02
CA VAL A 116 -2.77 -7.23 -10.42
C VAL A 116 -3.88 -8.26 -10.60
N SER A 117 -3.70 -9.46 -10.03
CA SER A 117 -4.70 -10.55 -10.09
C SER A 117 -6.00 -10.16 -9.41
N GLY A 118 -5.94 -9.53 -8.23
CA GLY A 118 -7.12 -9.08 -7.48
C GLY A 118 -7.92 -8.04 -8.27
N ASN A 119 -7.25 -7.04 -8.87
CA ASN A 119 -7.88 -6.07 -9.76
C ASN A 119 -8.55 -6.73 -10.98
N THR A 120 -7.92 -7.75 -11.55
CA THR A 120 -8.48 -8.47 -12.71
C THR A 120 -9.71 -9.27 -12.30
N ILE A 121 -9.65 -10.01 -11.18
CA ILE A 121 -10.76 -10.83 -10.69
C ILE A 121 -11.95 -9.96 -10.30
N VAL A 122 -11.75 -8.83 -9.62
CA VAL A 122 -12.86 -7.95 -9.25
C VAL A 122 -13.60 -7.42 -10.48
N ILE A 123 -12.87 -7.11 -11.57
CA ILE A 123 -13.47 -6.71 -12.85
C ILE A 123 -14.27 -7.86 -13.48
N ASP A 124 -13.80 -9.11 -13.36
CA ASP A 124 -14.45 -10.28 -13.95
C ASP A 124 -15.76 -10.67 -13.27
N ILE A 125 -15.88 -10.40 -11.98
CA ILE A 125 -17.09 -10.74 -11.19
C ILE A 125 -18.11 -9.61 -11.15
N MET A 126 -17.76 -8.40 -11.57
CA MET A 126 -18.68 -7.25 -11.58
C MET A 126 -19.47 -7.14 -12.88
N PRO A 127 -20.73 -6.65 -12.80
CA PRO A 127 -21.49 -6.26 -13.99
C PRO A 127 -20.76 -5.17 -14.77
N SER A 128 -20.75 -5.28 -16.11
CA SER A 128 -20.10 -4.30 -16.99
C SER A 128 -20.66 -2.89 -16.82
N SER A 129 -21.96 -2.79 -16.54
CA SER A 129 -22.69 -1.52 -16.30
C SER A 129 -22.30 -0.78 -15.01
N ARG A 130 -21.60 -1.46 -14.06
CA ARG A 130 -21.27 -0.89 -12.73
C ARG A 130 -19.79 -1.00 -12.37
N ARG A 131 -18.91 -1.19 -13.36
CA ARG A 131 -17.46 -1.36 -13.11
C ARG A 131 -16.82 -0.16 -12.42
N GLY A 132 -17.19 1.06 -12.83
CA GLY A 132 -16.64 2.28 -12.21
C GLY A 132 -16.96 2.38 -10.71
N GLU A 133 -18.22 2.15 -10.37
CA GLU A 133 -18.70 2.13 -8.98
C GLU A 133 -18.03 1.02 -8.17
N GLY A 134 -17.96 -0.18 -8.74
CA GLY A 134 -17.36 -1.32 -8.07
C GLY A 134 -15.85 -1.18 -7.84
N LEU A 135 -15.10 -0.64 -8.81
CA LEU A 135 -13.68 -0.33 -8.61
C LEU A 135 -13.49 0.79 -7.58
N GLY A 136 -14.44 1.72 -7.49
CA GLY A 136 -14.45 2.75 -6.45
C GLY A 136 -14.49 2.16 -5.05
N TYR A 137 -15.42 1.24 -4.76
CA TYR A 137 -15.49 0.56 -3.46
C TYR A 137 -14.28 -0.34 -3.20
N TYR A 138 -13.78 -1.04 -4.23
CA TYR A 138 -12.58 -1.86 -4.11
C TYR A 138 -11.34 -1.02 -3.73
N GLY A 139 -11.17 0.15 -4.37
CA GLY A 139 -10.12 1.10 -4.02
C GLY A 139 -10.32 1.77 -2.65
N LEU A 140 -11.58 1.99 -2.24
CA LEU A 140 -11.88 2.53 -0.91
C LEU A 140 -11.42 1.60 0.19
N ALA A 141 -11.60 0.28 0.02
CA ALA A 141 -11.10 -0.72 0.97
C ALA A 141 -9.58 -0.62 1.19
N ASN A 142 -8.81 -0.41 0.12
CA ASN A 142 -7.36 -0.16 0.22
C ASN A 142 -7.05 1.15 0.99
N ASN A 143 -7.77 2.23 0.72
CA ASN A 143 -7.55 3.50 1.42
C ASN A 143 -7.84 3.40 2.93
N ILE A 144 -8.90 2.68 3.31
CA ILE A 144 -9.21 2.42 4.72
C ILE A 144 -8.09 1.60 5.37
N ALA A 145 -7.61 0.56 4.69
CA ALA A 145 -6.48 -0.24 5.16
C ALA A 145 -5.20 0.59 5.33
N MET A 146 -4.93 1.50 4.40
CA MET A 146 -3.79 2.42 4.44
C MET A 146 -3.85 3.41 5.60
N SER A 147 -5.06 3.75 6.06
CA SER A 147 -5.27 4.61 7.22
C SER A 147 -5.10 3.84 8.54
N ILE A 148 -5.86 2.74 8.70
CA ILE A 148 -5.95 1.99 9.95
C ILE A 148 -4.69 1.13 10.18
N GLY A 149 -4.11 0.59 9.12
CA GLY A 149 -2.95 -0.30 9.22
C GLY A 149 -1.76 0.34 9.94
N PRO A 150 -1.18 1.44 9.40
CA PRO A 150 -0.05 2.14 10.02
C PRO A 150 -0.35 2.61 11.44
N MET A 151 -1.55 3.13 11.68
CA MET A 151 -1.99 3.55 13.02
C MET A 151 -1.92 2.36 13.99
N THR A 152 -2.51 1.22 13.63
CA THR A 152 -2.52 0.02 14.45
C THR A 152 -1.10 -0.49 14.71
N GLY A 153 -0.26 -0.56 13.66
CA GLY A 153 1.12 -1.01 13.79
C GLY A 153 1.96 -0.17 14.73
N LEU A 154 1.85 1.15 14.63
CA LEU A 154 2.60 2.07 15.49
C LEU A 154 2.08 2.05 16.92
N PHE A 155 0.77 1.98 17.16
CA PHE A 155 0.24 1.86 18.53
C PHE A 155 0.68 0.56 19.20
N LEU A 156 0.73 -0.57 18.47
CA LEU A 156 1.27 -1.81 18.99
C LEU A 156 2.76 -1.70 19.32
N HIS A 157 3.53 -1.01 18.48
CA HIS A 157 4.95 -0.76 18.71
C HIS A 157 5.18 0.16 19.91
N GLU A 158 4.44 1.27 20.03
CA GLU A 158 4.49 2.22 21.15
C GLU A 158 4.06 1.56 22.47
N ALA A 159 3.12 0.61 22.43
CA ALA A 159 2.72 -0.20 23.57
C ALA A 159 3.74 -1.28 23.98
N ALA A 160 4.92 -1.27 23.34
CA ALA A 160 6.02 -2.23 23.57
C ALA A 160 5.60 -3.69 23.36
N VAL A 161 4.61 -3.94 22.51
CA VAL A 161 4.22 -5.29 22.08
C VAL A 161 5.31 -5.82 21.16
N GLY A 162 5.86 -6.98 21.47
CA GLY A 162 6.98 -7.55 20.71
C GLY A 162 6.72 -7.69 19.20
N TYR A 163 7.74 -7.56 18.39
CA TYR A 163 7.65 -7.63 16.91
C TYR A 163 6.98 -8.90 16.39
N THR A 164 7.21 -10.04 17.05
CA THR A 164 6.54 -11.31 16.71
C THR A 164 5.01 -11.18 16.78
N THR A 165 4.49 -10.48 17.79
CA THR A 165 3.04 -10.25 17.92
C THR A 165 2.53 -9.33 16.80
N ILE A 166 3.28 -8.28 16.46
CA ILE A 166 2.92 -7.36 15.36
C ILE A 166 2.88 -8.11 14.01
N PHE A 167 3.89 -8.95 13.73
CA PHE A 167 3.91 -9.79 12.53
C PHE A 167 2.79 -10.82 12.54
N SER A 168 2.46 -11.40 13.72
CA SER A 168 1.34 -12.33 13.86
C SER A 168 0.00 -11.68 13.56
N CYS A 169 -0.23 -10.43 13.98
CA CYS A 169 -1.44 -9.68 13.63
C CYS A 169 -1.58 -9.52 12.10
N SER A 170 -0.49 -9.17 11.40
CA SER A 170 -0.48 -9.09 9.95
C SER A 170 -0.73 -10.43 9.29
N LEU A 171 -0.11 -11.50 9.81
CA LEU A 171 -0.29 -12.87 9.32
C LEU A 171 -1.73 -13.33 9.46
N ILE A 172 -2.33 -13.14 10.64
CA ILE A 172 -3.73 -13.53 10.91
C ILE A 172 -4.69 -12.76 10.00
N ALA A 173 -4.50 -11.45 9.84
CA ALA A 173 -5.30 -10.65 8.92
C ALA A 173 -5.20 -11.16 7.48
N CYS A 174 -3.98 -11.47 7.02
CA CYS A 174 -3.77 -11.99 5.66
C CYS A 174 -4.29 -13.42 5.47
N ILE A 175 -4.24 -14.28 6.49
CA ILE A 175 -4.88 -15.61 6.46
C ILE A 175 -6.39 -15.46 6.32
N ALA A 176 -7.03 -14.60 7.10
CA ALA A 176 -8.46 -14.32 6.97
C ALA A 176 -8.80 -13.78 5.56
N GLY A 177 -7.96 -12.88 5.02
CA GLY A 177 -8.08 -12.40 3.65
C GLY A 177 -7.90 -13.50 2.60
N PHE A 178 -6.95 -14.42 2.80
CA PHE A 178 -6.75 -15.56 1.92
C PHE A 178 -7.97 -16.49 1.92
N ILE A 179 -8.59 -16.75 3.07
CA ILE A 179 -9.82 -17.52 3.17
C ILE A 179 -10.95 -16.83 2.40
N CYS A 180 -11.12 -15.51 2.57
CA CYS A 180 -12.07 -14.75 1.76
C CYS A 180 -11.80 -14.89 0.26
N ALA A 181 -10.53 -14.75 -0.17
CA ALA A 181 -10.11 -14.91 -1.56
C ALA A 181 -10.41 -16.31 -2.12
N TYR A 182 -10.20 -17.35 -1.32
CA TYR A 182 -10.48 -18.74 -1.67
C TYR A 182 -11.97 -18.96 -1.93
N LEU A 183 -12.84 -18.37 -1.13
CA LEU A 183 -14.31 -18.49 -1.23
C LEU A 183 -14.91 -17.69 -2.40
N VAL A 184 -14.17 -16.75 -3.02
CA VAL A 184 -14.64 -16.01 -4.19
C VAL A 184 -14.95 -16.97 -5.34
N LYS A 185 -16.16 -16.90 -5.88
CA LYS A 185 -16.53 -17.60 -7.10
C LYS A 185 -16.27 -16.71 -8.32
N THR A 186 -15.42 -17.16 -9.22
CA THR A 186 -15.07 -16.44 -10.46
C THR A 186 -15.72 -17.15 -11.66
N PRO A 187 -16.21 -16.41 -12.66
CA PRO A 187 -16.61 -17.02 -13.92
C PRO A 187 -15.38 -17.65 -14.59
N TYR A 188 -15.57 -18.81 -15.20
CA TYR A 188 -14.51 -19.41 -16.00
C TYR A 188 -14.25 -18.54 -17.23
N LYS A 189 -13.01 -18.10 -17.37
CA LYS A 189 -12.52 -17.48 -18.62
C LYS A 189 -11.48 -18.40 -19.23
N ALA A 190 -11.72 -18.83 -20.45
CA ALA A 190 -10.74 -19.59 -21.22
C ALA A 190 -9.46 -18.74 -21.38
N PRO A 191 -8.27 -19.34 -21.26
CA PRO A 191 -7.02 -18.69 -21.56
C PRO A 191 -7.04 -18.15 -23.00
N VAL A 192 -6.54 -16.95 -23.20
CA VAL A 192 -6.42 -16.34 -24.52
C VAL A 192 -5.31 -17.07 -25.30
N LYS A 193 -5.50 -17.28 -26.62
CA LYS A 193 -4.45 -17.86 -27.48
C LYS A 193 -3.14 -17.09 -27.28
N ARG A 194 -2.06 -17.84 -27.07
CA ARG A 194 -0.71 -17.30 -26.89
C ARG A 194 -0.32 -16.46 -28.12
N GLU A 195 -0.24 -15.17 -27.93
CA GLU A 195 0.42 -14.30 -28.89
C GLU A 195 1.88 -14.06 -28.47
N PRO A 196 2.80 -13.84 -29.42
CA PRO A 196 4.20 -13.62 -29.10
C PRO A 196 4.37 -12.42 -28.15
N ILE A 197 5.34 -12.53 -27.25
CA ILE A 197 5.70 -11.48 -26.29
C ILE A 197 6.31 -10.33 -27.10
N SER A 198 5.69 -9.14 -27.07
CA SER A 198 6.23 -7.91 -27.65
C SER A 198 6.45 -6.85 -26.58
N LEU A 199 7.50 -6.05 -26.70
CA LEU A 199 7.83 -4.97 -25.75
C LEU A 199 6.72 -3.92 -25.64
N ASP A 200 5.98 -3.67 -26.73
CA ASP A 200 4.87 -2.72 -26.77
C ASP A 200 3.72 -3.03 -25.80
N ARG A 201 3.64 -4.29 -25.32
CA ARG A 201 2.66 -4.71 -24.31
C ARG A 201 3.08 -4.36 -22.89
N PHE A 202 4.36 -4.12 -22.66
CA PHE A 202 4.91 -3.84 -21.33
C PHE A 202 5.13 -2.35 -21.08
N ILE A 203 5.36 -1.56 -22.13
CA ILE A 203 5.73 -0.15 -22.00
C ILE A 203 4.84 0.72 -22.89
N LEU A 204 3.97 1.52 -22.29
CA LEU A 204 3.19 2.54 -22.98
C LEU A 204 4.04 3.82 -23.11
N LEU A 205 4.75 3.99 -24.24
CA LEU A 205 5.65 5.15 -24.47
C LEU A 205 4.94 6.50 -24.27
N LYS A 206 3.69 6.63 -24.72
CA LYS A 206 2.87 7.84 -24.51
C LYS A 206 2.55 8.13 -23.05
N GLY A 207 2.66 7.15 -22.15
CA GLY A 207 2.43 7.27 -20.71
C GLY A 207 3.65 7.70 -19.92
N ILE A 208 4.85 7.72 -20.52
CA ILE A 208 6.11 8.00 -19.81
C ILE A 208 6.10 9.36 -19.10
N PRO A 209 5.67 10.50 -19.69
CA PRO A 209 5.66 11.79 -18.99
C PRO A 209 4.77 11.79 -17.75
N ALA A 210 3.58 11.19 -17.84
CA ALA A 210 2.69 11.03 -16.69
C ALA A 210 3.29 10.09 -15.64
N GLY A 211 3.96 9.02 -16.07
CA GLY A 211 4.67 8.09 -15.21
C GLY A 211 5.80 8.76 -14.42
N ILE A 212 6.59 9.62 -15.06
CA ILE A 212 7.66 10.38 -14.40
C ILE A 212 7.07 11.33 -13.35
N SER A 213 5.99 12.04 -13.68
CA SER A 213 5.31 12.92 -12.71
C SER A 213 4.82 12.15 -11.48
N LEU A 214 4.20 10.98 -11.69
CA LEU A 214 3.79 10.10 -10.59
C LEU A 214 4.97 9.56 -9.80
N LEU A 215 6.08 9.21 -10.45
CA LEU A 215 7.30 8.76 -9.79
C LEU A 215 7.82 9.84 -8.83
N LEU A 216 7.94 11.08 -9.30
CA LEU A 216 8.42 12.20 -8.48
C LEU A 216 7.49 12.46 -7.28
N LEU A 217 6.17 12.40 -7.45
CA LEU A 217 5.19 12.53 -6.36
C LEU A 217 5.20 11.35 -5.39
N SER A 218 5.60 10.16 -5.86
CA SER A 218 5.67 8.97 -5.02
C SER A 218 6.86 8.99 -4.05
N ILE A 219 7.91 9.76 -4.33
CA ILE A 219 9.10 9.87 -3.46
C ILE A 219 8.72 10.43 -2.07
N PRO A 220 8.14 11.65 -1.94
CA PRO A 220 7.71 12.16 -0.64
C PRO A 220 6.68 11.25 0.04
N TYR A 221 5.74 10.69 -0.70
CA TYR A 221 4.76 9.75 -0.15
C TYR A 221 5.42 8.51 0.45
N GLY A 222 6.38 7.91 -0.25
CA GLY A 222 7.14 6.75 0.24
C GLY A 222 8.00 7.07 1.46
N MET A 223 8.62 8.26 1.49
CA MET A 223 9.37 8.73 2.66
C MET A 223 8.46 8.90 3.88
N THR A 224 7.31 9.54 3.71
CA THR A 224 6.34 9.75 4.79
C THR A 224 5.85 8.42 5.34
N THR A 225 5.40 7.51 4.49
CA THR A 225 4.80 6.24 4.94
C THR A 225 5.79 5.33 5.66
N ASN A 226 7.07 5.38 5.32
CA ASN A 226 8.09 4.51 5.93
C ASN A 226 8.80 5.16 7.12
N TYR A 227 9.03 6.47 7.08
CA TYR A 227 9.99 7.11 8.00
C TYR A 227 9.41 8.18 8.90
N VAL A 228 8.16 8.63 8.70
CA VAL A 228 7.58 9.72 9.50
C VAL A 228 7.55 9.40 11.00
N ALA A 229 7.32 8.14 11.37
CA ALA A 229 7.32 7.71 12.77
C ALA A 229 8.74 7.73 13.38
N MET A 230 9.76 7.32 12.63
CA MET A 230 11.16 7.45 13.07
C MET A 230 11.57 8.91 13.20
N TYR A 231 11.14 9.75 12.26
CA TYR A 231 11.38 11.19 12.31
C TYR A 231 10.70 11.82 13.53
N ALA A 232 9.44 11.48 13.81
CA ALA A 232 8.73 11.93 15.01
C ALA A 232 9.50 11.60 16.29
N LYS A 233 9.99 10.35 16.42
CA LYS A 233 10.83 9.94 17.56
C LYS A 233 12.12 10.74 17.64
N GLN A 234 12.75 11.05 16.50
CA GLN A 234 13.99 11.85 16.44
C GLN A 234 13.79 13.29 16.92
N ILE A 235 12.62 13.91 16.64
CA ILE A 235 12.25 15.25 17.10
C ILE A 235 11.53 15.26 18.46
N GLY A 236 11.59 14.16 19.23
CA GLY A 236 11.07 14.07 20.58
C GLY A 236 9.58 13.74 20.70
N ILE A 237 8.86 13.50 19.62
CA ILE A 237 7.47 13.04 19.63
C ILE A 237 7.46 11.52 19.75
N THR A 238 7.27 11.00 20.97
CA THR A 238 7.42 9.57 21.30
C THR A 238 6.12 8.82 21.44
N SER A 239 4.98 9.50 21.45
CA SER A 239 3.67 8.89 21.66
C SER A 239 2.67 9.30 20.58
N SER A 240 1.71 8.41 20.33
CA SER A 240 0.56 8.65 19.45
C SER A 240 0.92 8.97 18.00
N THR A 241 2.11 8.56 17.53
CA THR A 241 2.59 8.82 16.17
C THR A 241 1.68 8.21 15.10
N GLY A 242 0.94 7.16 15.44
CA GLY A 242 -0.06 6.53 14.58
C GLY A 242 -1.19 7.47 14.12
N PHE A 243 -1.55 8.48 14.94
CA PHE A 243 -2.57 9.47 14.55
C PHE A 243 -2.19 10.30 13.32
N PHE A 244 -0.89 10.43 13.00
CA PHE A 244 -0.45 11.06 11.77
C PHE A 244 -1.14 10.45 10.54
N PHE A 245 -1.20 9.11 10.47
CA PHE A 245 -1.84 8.40 9.36
C PHE A 245 -3.36 8.54 9.36
N THR A 246 -3.97 8.65 10.53
CA THR A 246 -5.42 8.90 10.64
C THR A 246 -5.78 10.28 10.09
N LEU A 247 -5.05 11.32 10.49
CA LEU A 247 -5.25 12.67 9.99
C LEU A 247 -4.96 12.78 8.49
N MET A 248 -3.87 12.16 8.02
CA MET A 248 -3.56 12.07 6.59
C MET A 248 -4.70 11.41 5.79
N ALA A 249 -5.34 10.37 6.33
CA ALA A 249 -6.47 9.73 5.67
C ALA A 249 -7.72 10.63 5.65
N ILE A 250 -7.97 11.38 6.72
CA ILE A 250 -9.04 12.39 6.75
C ILE A 250 -8.79 13.46 5.70
N GLY A 251 -7.57 14.01 5.63
CA GLY A 251 -7.19 14.98 4.61
C GLY A 251 -7.37 14.45 3.18
N MET A 252 -6.95 13.22 2.92
CA MET A 252 -7.18 12.56 1.63
C MET A 252 -8.68 12.38 1.31
N ALA A 253 -9.50 12.03 2.30
CA ALA A 253 -10.95 11.89 2.11
C ALA A 253 -11.59 13.24 1.79
N VAL A 254 -11.24 14.28 2.54
CA VAL A 254 -11.73 15.66 2.34
C VAL A 254 -11.30 16.18 0.97
N SER A 255 -10.03 16.03 0.60
CA SER A 255 -9.51 16.49 -0.70
C SER A 255 -10.26 15.89 -1.89
N ARG A 256 -10.70 14.62 -1.79
CA ARG A 256 -11.50 13.94 -2.84
C ARG A 256 -12.86 14.57 -3.07
N LEU A 257 -13.50 15.09 -2.02
CA LEU A 257 -14.81 15.75 -2.13
C LEU A 257 -14.72 17.03 -3.00
N PHE A 258 -13.61 17.74 -2.93
CA PHE A 258 -13.38 18.96 -3.70
C PHE A 258 -12.75 18.70 -5.07
N SER A 259 -11.73 17.83 -5.12
CA SER A 259 -11.00 17.53 -6.35
C SER A 259 -11.90 16.88 -7.41
N GLY A 260 -12.79 15.96 -7.02
CA GLY A 260 -13.71 15.29 -7.94
C GLY A 260 -14.57 16.29 -8.71
N LYS A 261 -15.17 17.26 -8.00
CA LYS A 261 -16.01 18.32 -8.62
C LYS A 261 -15.23 19.21 -9.61
N LEU A 262 -13.95 19.44 -9.36
CA LEU A 262 -13.08 20.24 -10.23
C LEU A 262 -12.65 19.44 -11.46
N VAL A 263 -12.36 18.16 -11.29
CA VAL A 263 -12.04 17.24 -12.39
C VAL A 263 -13.23 17.10 -13.34
N ASP A 264 -14.45 16.95 -12.83
CA ASP A 264 -15.68 16.87 -13.64
C ASP A 264 -15.91 18.15 -14.47
N LYS A 265 -15.40 19.30 -13.98
CA LYS A 265 -15.41 20.58 -14.71
C LYS A 265 -14.24 20.73 -15.71
N GLY A 266 -13.49 19.68 -15.97
CA GLY A 266 -12.34 19.68 -16.88
C GLY A 266 -11.07 20.35 -16.35
N LYS A 267 -11.00 20.67 -15.04
CA LYS A 267 -9.88 21.40 -14.42
C LYS A 267 -8.78 20.45 -13.89
N ILE A 268 -8.52 19.34 -14.58
CA ILE A 268 -7.60 18.27 -14.14
C ILE A 268 -6.20 18.84 -13.84
N THR A 269 -5.64 19.63 -14.74
CA THR A 269 -4.29 20.20 -14.59
C THR A 269 -4.18 21.10 -13.36
N GLN A 270 -5.22 21.91 -13.08
CA GLN A 270 -5.25 22.78 -11.90
C GLN A 270 -5.30 21.98 -10.59
N VAL A 271 -6.06 20.88 -10.57
CA VAL A 271 -6.10 19.97 -9.41
C VAL A 271 -4.74 19.34 -9.15
N ILE A 272 -4.06 18.88 -10.21
CA ILE A 272 -2.72 18.31 -10.09
C ILE A 272 -1.72 19.36 -9.58
N GLN A 273 -1.73 20.57 -10.13
CA GLN A 273 -0.86 21.66 -9.69
C GLN A 273 -1.10 22.02 -8.22
N ALA A 274 -2.37 22.18 -7.81
CA ALA A 274 -2.72 22.46 -6.43
C ALA A 274 -2.23 21.34 -5.48
N GLY A 275 -2.38 20.08 -5.88
CA GLY A 275 -1.87 18.93 -5.13
C GLY A 275 -0.35 18.96 -4.98
N MET A 276 0.40 19.29 -6.06
CA MET A 276 1.86 19.41 -6.01
C MET A 276 2.32 20.52 -5.06
N TYR A 277 1.68 21.70 -5.11
CA TYR A 277 2.00 22.79 -4.18
C TYR A 277 1.71 22.41 -2.74
N LEU A 278 0.56 21.77 -2.49
CA LEU A 278 0.21 21.32 -1.14
C LEU A 278 1.20 20.32 -0.58
N VAL A 279 1.56 19.28 -1.36
CA VAL A 279 2.56 18.27 -0.95
C VAL A 279 3.91 18.93 -0.67
N SER A 280 4.36 19.85 -1.53
CA SER A 280 5.63 20.57 -1.34
C SER A 280 5.61 21.40 -0.06
N PHE A 281 4.50 22.11 0.19
CA PHE A 281 4.31 22.90 1.41
C PHE A 281 4.33 22.03 2.67
N CYS A 282 3.59 20.92 2.66
CA CYS A 282 3.56 19.98 3.80
C CYS A 282 4.93 19.36 4.07
N PHE A 283 5.67 19.02 3.01
CA PHE A 283 7.02 18.45 3.15
C PHE A 283 8.02 19.47 3.71
N PHE A 284 7.93 20.73 3.26
CA PHE A 284 8.71 21.83 3.84
C PHE A 284 8.35 22.05 5.30
N GLY A 285 7.04 22.00 5.64
CA GLY A 285 6.57 22.10 7.01
C GLY A 285 7.09 20.95 7.90
N LEU A 286 7.08 19.70 7.42
CA LEU A 286 7.70 18.59 8.15
C LEU A 286 9.18 18.83 8.42
N SER A 287 9.91 19.34 7.44
CA SER A 287 11.32 19.71 7.64
C SER A 287 11.49 20.81 8.69
N ALA A 288 10.59 21.78 8.73
CA ALA A 288 10.62 22.87 9.71
C ALA A 288 10.37 22.40 11.15
N CYS A 289 9.71 21.26 11.37
CA CYS A 289 9.53 20.66 12.70
C CYS A 289 10.86 20.49 13.43
N GLY A 290 11.95 20.13 12.72
CA GLY A 290 13.29 20.00 13.29
C GLY A 290 13.89 21.30 13.83
N TRP A 291 13.41 22.47 13.38
CA TRP A 291 13.84 23.79 13.87
C TRP A 291 12.91 24.29 14.98
N ILE A 292 11.62 24.02 14.87
CA ILE A 292 10.60 24.48 15.84
C ILE A 292 10.77 23.73 17.18
N ILE A 293 11.32 22.52 17.17
CA ILE A 293 11.55 21.73 18.40
C ILE A 293 12.40 22.45 19.43
N ASP A 294 13.37 23.23 18.97
CA ASP A 294 14.25 24.03 19.85
C ASP A 294 13.49 25.11 20.64
N TRP A 295 12.27 25.46 20.20
CA TRP A 295 11.43 26.47 20.80
C TRP A 295 10.37 25.86 21.74
N SER A 296 9.66 24.83 21.31
CA SER A 296 8.61 24.22 22.11
C SER A 296 8.19 22.83 21.54
N LEU A 297 8.35 21.77 22.34
CA LEU A 297 7.88 20.44 21.98
C LEU A 297 6.35 20.36 21.78
N PRO A 298 5.47 20.97 22.63
CA PRO A 298 4.03 20.97 22.38
C PRO A 298 3.65 21.65 21.06
N MET A 299 4.28 22.77 20.72
CA MET A 299 4.01 23.49 19.48
C MET A 299 4.45 22.66 18.26
N THR A 300 5.60 22.03 18.33
CA THR A 300 6.10 21.12 17.29
C THR A 300 5.16 19.93 17.08
N THR A 301 4.64 19.37 18.17
CA THR A 301 3.69 18.25 18.13
C THR A 301 2.39 18.65 17.43
N ILE A 302 1.81 19.79 17.78
CA ILE A 302 0.60 20.31 17.13
C ILE A 302 0.85 20.56 15.64
N PHE A 303 1.98 21.19 15.30
CA PHE A 303 2.34 21.50 13.93
C PHE A 303 2.60 20.23 13.09
N PHE A 304 3.29 19.22 13.67
CA PHE A 304 3.53 17.92 13.05
C PHE A 304 2.22 17.22 12.66
N PHE A 305 1.25 17.18 13.57
CA PHE A 305 -0.05 16.58 13.28
C PHE A 305 -0.91 17.44 12.36
N ALA A 306 -0.85 18.76 12.45
CA ALA A 306 -1.58 19.64 11.53
C ALA A 306 -1.13 19.50 10.08
N ILE A 307 0.16 19.25 9.85
CA ILE A 307 0.71 19.04 8.50
C ILE A 307 0.28 17.70 7.90
N SER A 308 -0.06 16.71 8.71
CA SER A 308 -0.52 15.41 8.21
C SER A 308 -1.91 15.46 7.57
N LEU A 309 -2.73 16.44 7.95
CA LEU A 309 -4.07 16.68 7.45
C LEU A 309 -4.07 17.31 6.05
#